data_b82ce8d294985bdc572b076bc15e5734
#
_entry.id   b82ce8d294985bdc572b076bc15e5734
#
_cell.length_a   1.000
_cell.length_b   1.000
_cell.length_c   1.000
_cell.angle_alpha   90.00
_cell.angle_beta   90.00
_cell.angle_gamma   90.00
#
_symmetry.space_group_name_H-M   'P 1'
#
loop_
_entity.id
_entity.type
_entity.pdbx_description
1 polymer ?
#
loop_
_entity_poly.entity_id
_entity_poly.type
_entity_poly.pdbx_seq_one_letter_code
_entity_poly.pdbx_strand_id
1 'polypeptide(L)'
;KFDATAVKDMFQGSMDKQMTLLKQFDRINENLKSRIGIDRAEGTYSKYYYTRQILAGFIRERFKTEDVAFRQLYERFIWDFQDYVLDEKKQSLQSVRHYLALLKKVCRIAYKEGHSERYFFCNFKLPKQEISAPKALTREEFVKVRDVEISVRRRPSLALTRDLFLF
;
A
#
# COMPACT_ATOMS: atom_id res chain seq x y z
N LYS A 1 -28.30 -5.14 39.80
CA LYS A 1 -27.38 -6.16 39.24
C LYS A 1 -27.11 -5.77 37.79
N PHE A 2 -25.91 -5.34 37.51
CA PHE A 2 -25.49 -5.13 36.11
C PHE A 2 -25.28 -6.53 35.47
N ASP A 3 -26.04 -6.82 34.43
CA ASP A 3 -25.91 -8.06 33.70
C ASP A 3 -24.61 -8.03 32.86
N ALA A 4 -23.74 -9.00 33.08
CA ALA A 4 -22.46 -9.12 32.38
C ALA A 4 -22.64 -9.26 30.85
N THR A 5 -23.78 -9.81 30.41
CA THR A 5 -24.19 -9.87 29.00
C THR A 5 -24.49 -8.49 28.43
N ALA A 6 -25.25 -7.66 29.15
CA ALA A 6 -25.54 -6.28 28.71
C ALA A 6 -24.31 -5.41 28.61
N VAL A 7 -23.35 -5.58 29.53
CA VAL A 7 -22.06 -4.90 29.47
C VAL A 7 -21.23 -5.38 28.27
N LYS A 8 -21.22 -6.69 27.99
CA LYS A 8 -20.54 -7.27 26.83
C LYS A 8 -21.16 -6.79 25.53
N ASP A 9 -22.48 -6.73 25.42
CA ASP A 9 -23.22 -6.26 24.26
C ASP A 9 -23.02 -4.74 24.03
N MET A 10 -22.97 -3.94 25.11
CA MET A 10 -22.60 -2.53 25.01
C MET A 10 -21.15 -2.35 24.52
N PHE A 11 -20.22 -3.16 24.99
CA PHE A 11 -18.82 -3.14 24.52
C PHE A 11 -18.71 -3.62 23.06
N GLN A 12 -19.42 -4.68 22.66
CA GLN A 12 -19.44 -5.18 21.28
C GLN A 12 -20.16 -4.21 20.35
N GLY A 13 -21.30 -3.68 20.71
CA GLY A 13 -22.01 -2.65 19.93
C GLY A 13 -21.28 -1.32 19.82
N SER A 14 -20.44 -0.98 20.79
CA SER A 14 -19.52 0.16 20.73
C SER A 14 -18.32 -0.12 19.80
N MET A 15 -17.86 -1.37 19.72
CA MET A 15 -16.82 -1.79 18.79
C MET A 15 -17.28 -1.83 17.33
N ASP A 16 -18.53 -2.22 17.07
CA ASP A 16 -19.10 -2.22 15.71
C ASP A 16 -19.28 -0.80 15.13
N LYS A 17 -19.45 0.21 15.99
CA LYS A 17 -19.51 1.63 15.59
C LYS A 17 -18.14 2.28 15.47
N GLN A 18 -17.07 1.67 15.97
CA GLN A 18 -15.75 2.26 15.97
C GLN A 18 -15.06 2.03 14.61
N MET A 19 -14.49 3.09 14.05
CA MET A 19 -13.68 2.98 12.84
C MET A 19 -12.43 2.14 13.11
N THR A 20 -12.22 1.10 12.29
CA THR A 20 -11.09 0.19 12.36
C THR A 20 -10.14 0.42 11.17
N LEU A 21 -8.95 -0.14 11.24
CA LEU A 21 -7.91 0.11 10.25
C LEU A 21 -8.32 -0.33 8.84
N LEU A 22 -8.83 -1.54 8.68
CA LEU A 22 -9.24 -2.05 7.36
C LEU A 22 -10.51 -1.36 6.85
N LYS A 23 -11.49 -1.06 7.73
CA LYS A 23 -12.66 -0.25 7.35
C LYS A 23 -12.27 1.13 6.81
N GLN A 24 -11.25 1.76 7.40
CA GLN A 24 -10.73 3.04 6.90
C GLN A 24 -10.07 2.88 5.52
N PHE A 25 -9.32 1.81 5.30
CA PHE A 25 -8.79 1.48 3.97
C PHE A 25 -9.90 1.24 2.96
N ASP A 26 -10.94 0.49 3.34
CA ASP A 26 -12.08 0.17 2.47
C ASP A 26 -12.82 1.46 2.06
N ARG A 27 -13.08 2.37 3.01
CA ARG A 27 -13.70 3.69 2.73
C ARG A 27 -12.87 4.51 1.74
N ILE A 28 -11.54 4.50 1.90
CA ILE A 28 -10.64 5.20 0.97
C ILE A 28 -10.65 4.51 -0.40
N ASN A 29 -10.65 3.19 -0.45
CA ASN A 29 -10.71 2.41 -1.69
C ASN A 29 -12.00 2.67 -2.46
N GLU A 30 -13.15 2.71 -1.80
CA GLU A 30 -14.44 3.03 -2.42
C GLU A 30 -14.43 4.44 -3.03
N ASN A 31 -13.92 5.42 -2.30
CA ASN A 31 -13.75 6.79 -2.80
C ASN A 31 -12.79 6.85 -4.01
N LEU A 32 -11.67 6.16 -3.95
CA LEU A 32 -10.72 6.11 -5.08
C LEU A 32 -11.35 5.43 -6.29
N LYS A 33 -12.06 4.32 -6.08
CA LYS A 33 -12.73 3.56 -7.15
C LYS A 33 -13.77 4.37 -7.89
N SER A 34 -14.59 5.14 -7.17
CA SER A 34 -15.62 6.01 -7.77
C SER A 34 -15.05 7.18 -8.58
N ARG A 35 -13.77 7.49 -8.40
CA ARG A 35 -13.09 8.62 -9.05
C ARG A 35 -12.12 8.19 -10.16
N ILE A 36 -12.04 6.89 -10.46
CA ILE A 36 -11.22 6.38 -11.59
C ILE A 36 -11.75 6.98 -12.89
N GLY A 37 -10.86 7.50 -13.73
CA GLY A 37 -11.18 8.14 -15.00
C GLY A 37 -11.69 9.58 -14.89
N ILE A 38 -11.94 10.10 -13.69
CA ILE A 38 -12.30 11.50 -13.45
C ILE A 38 -11.03 12.29 -13.08
N ASP A 39 -10.46 12.01 -11.91
CA ASP A 39 -9.26 12.67 -11.37
C ASP A 39 -8.29 11.69 -10.70
N ARG A 40 -8.57 10.40 -10.77
CA ARG A 40 -7.74 9.34 -10.20
C ARG A 40 -7.40 8.28 -11.24
N ALA A 41 -6.11 7.88 -11.23
CA ALA A 41 -5.66 6.77 -12.06
C ALA A 41 -5.99 5.43 -11.39
N GLU A 42 -6.37 4.43 -12.17
CA GLU A 42 -6.63 3.05 -11.71
C GLU A 42 -5.44 2.48 -10.91
N GLY A 43 -4.19 2.79 -11.32
CA GLY A 43 -2.99 2.37 -10.60
C GLY A 43 -2.92 2.92 -9.17
N THR A 44 -3.56 4.06 -8.86
CA THR A 44 -3.64 4.57 -7.48
C THR A 44 -4.59 3.71 -6.65
N TYR A 45 -5.76 3.39 -7.17
CA TYR A 45 -6.71 2.47 -6.52
C TYR A 45 -6.06 1.10 -6.26
N SER A 46 -5.44 0.50 -7.28
CA SER A 46 -4.79 -0.80 -7.18
C SER A 46 -3.74 -0.85 -6.05
N LYS A 47 -2.94 0.21 -5.90
CA LYS A 47 -1.93 0.31 -4.83
C LYS A 47 -2.56 0.25 -3.43
N TYR A 48 -3.65 0.98 -3.20
CA TYR A 48 -4.36 0.95 -1.91
C TYR A 48 -5.05 -0.39 -1.68
N TYR A 49 -5.67 -0.95 -2.71
CA TYR A 49 -6.33 -2.25 -2.65
C TYR A 49 -5.35 -3.36 -2.24
N TYR A 50 -4.21 -3.48 -2.94
CA TYR A 50 -3.20 -4.48 -2.60
C TYR A 50 -2.57 -4.26 -1.22
N THR A 51 -2.31 -3.02 -0.83
CA THR A 51 -1.82 -2.72 0.53
C THR A 51 -2.81 -3.20 1.59
N ARG A 52 -4.11 -2.97 1.37
CA ARG A 52 -5.18 -3.45 2.26
C ARG A 52 -5.19 -4.98 2.37
N GLN A 53 -5.00 -5.70 1.26
CA GLN A 53 -4.95 -7.16 1.26
C GLN A 53 -3.76 -7.70 2.06
N ILE A 54 -2.57 -7.15 1.84
CA ILE A 54 -1.37 -7.54 2.61
C ILE A 54 -1.56 -7.26 4.10
N LEU A 55 -2.13 -6.10 4.43
CA LEU A 55 -2.39 -5.72 5.81
C LEU A 55 -3.43 -6.62 6.48
N ALA A 56 -4.49 -7.02 5.77
CA ALA A 56 -5.47 -7.97 6.27
C ALA A 56 -4.86 -9.35 6.56
N GLY A 57 -3.97 -9.83 5.68
CA GLY A 57 -3.20 -11.05 5.90
C GLY A 57 -2.36 -10.96 7.18
N PHE A 58 -1.62 -9.87 7.35
CA PHE A 58 -0.82 -9.61 8.54
C PHE A 58 -1.66 -9.62 9.83
N ILE A 59 -2.79 -8.89 9.83
CA ILE A 59 -3.67 -8.81 11.00
C ILE A 59 -4.21 -10.21 11.36
N ARG A 60 -4.66 -10.96 10.37
CA ARG A 60 -5.18 -12.31 10.59
C ARG A 60 -4.09 -13.27 11.12
N GLU A 61 -2.90 -13.22 10.57
CA GLU A 61 -1.80 -14.12 10.95
C GLU A 61 -1.23 -13.79 12.34
N ARG A 62 -1.05 -12.49 12.65
CA ARG A 62 -0.40 -12.05 13.90
C ARG A 62 -1.37 -11.81 15.06
N PHE A 63 -2.54 -11.24 14.78
CA PHE A 63 -3.49 -10.84 15.83
C PHE A 63 -4.68 -11.80 15.96
N LYS A 64 -4.83 -12.76 15.02
CA LYS A 64 -5.95 -13.72 14.99
C LYS A 64 -7.33 -13.04 15.00
N THR A 65 -7.42 -11.85 14.41
CA THR A 65 -8.64 -11.05 14.28
C THR A 65 -8.85 -10.65 12.82
N GLU A 66 -10.08 -10.29 12.46
CA GLU A 66 -10.39 -9.83 11.10
C GLU A 66 -9.96 -8.38 10.87
N ASP A 67 -9.94 -7.54 11.92
CA ASP A 67 -9.53 -6.14 11.84
C ASP A 67 -9.04 -5.64 13.21
N VAL A 68 -8.40 -4.47 13.25
CA VAL A 68 -7.83 -3.87 14.45
C VAL A 68 -8.34 -2.44 14.62
N ALA A 69 -8.84 -2.11 15.81
CA ALA A 69 -9.24 -0.75 16.14
C ALA A 69 -8.03 0.19 16.25
N PHE A 70 -8.15 1.44 15.82
CA PHE A 70 -7.04 2.41 15.89
C PHE A 70 -6.47 2.59 17.30
N ARG A 71 -7.29 2.48 18.36
CA ARG A 71 -6.82 2.56 19.75
C ARG A 71 -5.87 1.44 20.17
N GLN A 72 -5.91 0.30 19.46
CA GLN A 72 -5.05 -0.87 19.71
C GLN A 72 -3.74 -0.81 18.92
N LEU A 73 -3.62 0.16 18.01
CA LEU A 73 -2.41 0.35 17.25
C LEU A 73 -1.36 1.08 18.07
N TYR A 74 -0.13 0.64 17.97
CA TYR A 74 1.04 1.23 18.60
C TYR A 74 2.25 1.15 17.66
N GLU A 75 3.33 1.81 18.00
CA GLU A 75 4.51 1.90 17.12
C GLU A 75 5.06 0.52 16.73
N ARG A 76 5.03 -0.45 17.65
CA ARG A 76 5.47 -1.83 17.40
C ARG A 76 4.72 -2.50 16.24
N PHE A 77 3.43 -2.21 16.06
CA PHE A 77 2.63 -2.71 14.94
C PHE A 77 3.27 -2.38 13.59
N ILE A 78 3.90 -1.21 13.46
CA ILE A 78 4.53 -0.76 12.21
C ILE A 78 5.77 -1.60 11.93
N TRP A 79 6.57 -1.88 12.95
CA TRP A 79 7.76 -2.72 12.84
C TRP A 79 7.39 -4.18 12.54
N ASP A 80 6.42 -4.73 13.26
CA ASP A 80 5.94 -6.10 13.05
C ASP A 80 5.35 -6.27 11.63
N PHE A 81 4.68 -5.24 11.10
CA PHE A 81 4.19 -5.25 9.72
C PHE A 81 5.34 -5.17 8.70
N GLN A 82 6.36 -4.36 8.97
CA GLN A 82 7.56 -4.30 8.12
C GLN A 82 8.24 -5.67 8.04
N ASP A 83 8.49 -6.30 9.20
CA ASP A 83 9.14 -7.60 9.29
C ASP A 83 8.31 -8.68 8.59
N TYR A 84 6.98 -8.69 8.77
CA TYR A 84 6.08 -9.58 8.06
C TYR A 84 6.20 -9.47 6.54
N VAL A 85 6.27 -8.27 6.01
CA VAL A 85 6.35 -8.07 4.55
C VAL A 85 7.73 -8.48 4.02
N LEU A 86 8.81 -8.23 4.77
CA LEU A 86 10.17 -8.61 4.40
C LEU A 86 10.38 -10.12 4.50
N ASP A 87 10.10 -10.69 5.66
CA ASP A 87 10.53 -12.04 6.01
C ASP A 87 9.55 -13.12 5.55
N GLU A 88 8.25 -12.89 5.73
CA GLU A 88 7.23 -13.89 5.40
C GLU A 88 6.74 -13.74 3.96
N LYS A 89 6.53 -12.52 3.47
CA LYS A 89 6.11 -12.28 2.08
C LYS A 89 7.29 -12.11 1.12
N LYS A 90 8.53 -12.06 1.63
CA LYS A 90 9.78 -11.93 0.85
C LYS A 90 9.72 -10.81 -0.20
N GLN A 91 9.10 -9.70 0.20
CA GLN A 91 8.97 -8.53 -0.66
C GLN A 91 10.22 -7.65 -0.58
N SER A 92 10.47 -6.88 -1.63
CA SER A 92 11.58 -5.93 -1.65
C SER A 92 11.39 -4.80 -0.64
N LEU A 93 12.48 -4.20 -0.17
CA LEU A 93 12.45 -3.01 0.69
C LEU A 93 11.66 -1.85 0.07
N GLN A 94 11.68 -1.73 -1.25
CA GLN A 94 10.89 -0.75 -1.98
C GLN A 94 9.38 -1.00 -1.85
N SER A 95 8.95 -2.26 -1.90
CA SER A 95 7.54 -2.63 -1.68
C SER A 95 7.11 -2.32 -0.25
N VAL A 96 7.94 -2.68 0.74
CA VAL A 96 7.71 -2.36 2.16
C VAL A 96 7.54 -0.86 2.37
N ARG A 97 8.47 -0.07 1.83
CA ARG A 97 8.40 1.39 1.89
C ARG A 97 7.07 1.91 1.33
N HIS A 98 6.63 1.34 0.21
CA HIS A 98 5.37 1.72 -0.42
C HIS A 98 4.16 1.43 0.47
N TYR A 99 4.07 0.21 1.02
CA TYR A 99 2.98 -0.18 1.93
C TYR A 99 2.95 0.67 3.20
N LEU A 100 4.13 0.91 3.80
CA LEU A 100 4.25 1.76 4.98
C LEU A 100 3.87 3.23 4.69
N ALA A 101 4.19 3.75 3.51
CA ALA A 101 3.80 5.10 3.11
C ALA A 101 2.28 5.24 2.99
N LEU A 102 1.60 4.24 2.43
CA LEU A 102 0.14 4.22 2.35
C LEU A 102 -0.51 4.03 3.72
N LEU A 103 0.00 3.12 4.54
CA LEU A 103 -0.45 2.93 5.92
C LEU A 103 -0.31 4.23 6.72
N LYS A 104 0.85 4.89 6.63
CA LYS A 104 1.09 6.21 7.26
C LYS A 104 0.06 7.25 6.84
N LYS A 105 -0.32 7.28 5.56
CA LYS A 105 -1.32 8.21 5.03
C LYS A 105 -2.72 7.90 5.59
N VAL A 106 -3.11 6.63 5.63
CA VAL A 106 -4.41 6.21 6.19
C VAL A 106 -4.51 6.52 7.68
N CYS A 107 -3.47 6.21 8.46
CA CYS A 107 -3.42 6.56 9.88
C CYS A 107 -3.47 8.07 10.13
N ARG A 108 -2.86 8.87 9.25
CA ARG A 108 -2.95 10.35 9.34
C ARG A 108 -4.36 10.85 9.10
N ILE A 109 -5.07 10.27 8.13
CA ILE A 109 -6.48 10.60 7.86
C ILE A 109 -7.32 10.25 9.07
N ALA A 110 -7.21 9.03 9.59
CA ALA A 110 -7.95 8.57 10.77
C ALA A 110 -7.69 9.45 12.01
N TYR A 111 -6.44 9.87 12.22
CA TYR A 111 -6.10 10.81 13.30
C TYR A 111 -6.78 12.18 13.12
N LYS A 112 -6.75 12.75 11.90
CA LYS A 112 -7.41 14.03 11.60
C LYS A 112 -8.94 13.96 11.72
N GLU A 113 -9.54 12.81 11.47
CA GLU A 113 -10.97 12.56 11.60
C GLU A 113 -11.40 12.20 13.04
N GLY A 114 -10.45 12.15 13.98
CA GLY A 114 -10.72 11.85 15.39
C GLY A 114 -10.96 10.36 15.68
N HIS A 115 -10.66 9.48 14.74
CA HIS A 115 -10.78 8.02 14.94
C HIS A 115 -9.61 7.42 15.73
N SER A 116 -8.55 8.18 15.92
CA SER A 116 -7.37 7.82 16.71
C SER A 116 -6.95 8.98 17.59
N GLU A 117 -6.72 8.72 18.88
CA GLU A 117 -6.21 9.72 19.83
C GLU A 117 -4.73 10.03 19.62
N ARG A 118 -4.00 9.10 19.01
CA ARG A 118 -2.55 9.20 18.82
C ARG A 118 -2.19 8.96 17.35
N TYR A 119 -1.17 9.67 16.89
CA TYR A 119 -0.57 9.43 15.58
C TYR A 119 0.69 8.55 15.71
N PHE A 120 0.57 7.28 15.42
CA PHE A 120 1.61 6.25 15.67
C PHE A 120 2.88 6.42 14.83
N PHE A 121 2.80 7.16 13.75
CA PHE A 121 3.93 7.41 12.85
C PHE A 121 4.73 8.67 13.22
N CYS A 122 4.53 9.25 14.40
CA CYS A 122 5.20 10.49 14.82
C CYS A 122 6.73 10.37 14.69
N ASN A 123 7.29 9.31 15.26
CA ASN A 123 8.73 9.08 15.32
C ASN A 123 9.22 8.06 14.25
N PHE A 124 8.31 7.48 13.47
CA PHE A 124 8.67 6.46 12.49
C PHE A 124 9.17 7.09 11.20
N LYS A 125 10.43 6.74 10.84
CA LYS A 125 11.04 7.11 9.56
C LYS A 125 10.89 5.94 8.58
N LEU A 126 10.33 6.22 7.41
CA LEU A 126 10.27 5.22 6.33
C LEU A 126 11.68 4.74 5.96
N PRO A 127 11.86 3.45 5.63
CA PRO A 127 13.12 2.95 5.10
C PRO A 127 13.65 3.83 3.98
N LYS A 128 14.96 4.03 3.91
CA LYS A 128 15.56 4.83 2.84
C LYS A 128 15.31 4.16 1.49
N GLN A 129 15.04 4.97 0.49
CA GLN A 129 14.94 4.48 -0.88
C GLN A 129 16.36 4.23 -1.39
N GLU A 130 16.65 3.02 -1.82
CA GLU A 130 17.85 2.77 -2.61
C GLU A 130 17.63 3.38 -4.00
N ILE A 131 18.39 4.41 -4.27
CA ILE A 131 18.42 5.01 -5.60
C ILE A 131 19.36 4.12 -6.42
N SER A 132 18.77 3.19 -7.18
CA SER A 132 19.55 2.49 -8.20
C SER A 132 20.04 3.51 -9.22
N ALA A 133 21.31 3.43 -9.59
CA ALA A 133 21.82 4.23 -10.69
C ALA A 133 20.92 4.02 -11.94
N PRO A 134 20.62 5.08 -12.69
CA PRO A 134 19.83 4.94 -13.89
C PRO A 134 20.53 3.92 -14.82
N LYS A 135 19.76 2.94 -15.27
CA LYS A 135 20.25 1.97 -16.26
C LYS A 135 20.37 2.71 -17.60
N ALA A 136 21.54 3.22 -17.88
CA ALA A 136 21.86 3.78 -19.20
C ALA A 136 22.42 2.67 -20.09
N LEU A 137 22.07 2.68 -21.36
CA LEU A 137 22.69 1.80 -22.34
C LEU A 137 24.15 2.21 -22.55
N THR A 138 25.02 1.24 -22.65
CA THR A 138 26.37 1.47 -23.16
C THR A 138 26.30 1.84 -24.65
N ARG A 139 27.37 2.43 -25.17
CA ARG A 139 27.43 2.78 -26.59
C ARG A 139 27.21 1.56 -27.49
N GLU A 140 27.76 0.43 -27.09
CA GLU A 140 27.63 -0.82 -27.84
C GLU A 140 26.16 -1.35 -27.84
N GLU A 141 25.50 -1.27 -26.68
CA GLU A 141 24.09 -1.63 -26.55
C GLU A 141 23.19 -0.69 -27.36
N PHE A 142 23.49 0.60 -27.33
CA PHE A 142 22.79 1.60 -28.15
C PHE A 142 22.89 1.27 -29.65
N VAL A 143 24.11 0.95 -30.13
CA VAL A 143 24.34 0.55 -31.53
C VAL A 143 23.54 -0.70 -31.86
N LYS A 144 23.52 -1.71 -30.97
CA LYS A 144 22.71 -2.92 -31.19
C LYS A 144 21.20 -2.61 -31.28
N VAL A 145 20.68 -1.72 -30.44
CA VAL A 145 19.27 -1.28 -30.50
C VAL A 145 18.98 -0.54 -31.79
N ARG A 146 19.90 0.33 -32.24
CA ARG A 146 19.78 1.07 -33.51
C ARG A 146 19.74 0.15 -34.70
N ASP A 147 20.65 -0.80 -34.76
CA ASP A 147 20.89 -1.63 -35.94
C ASP A 147 20.04 -2.92 -35.97
N VAL A 148 19.24 -3.19 -34.92
CA VAL A 148 18.37 -4.37 -34.89
C VAL A 148 17.31 -4.32 -35.98
N GLU A 149 17.27 -5.36 -36.81
CA GLU A 149 16.23 -5.51 -37.82
C GLU A 149 14.89 -5.92 -37.18
N ILE A 150 13.92 -5.04 -37.21
CA ILE A 150 12.56 -5.27 -36.72
C ILE A 150 11.63 -5.31 -37.92
N SER A 151 10.98 -6.47 -38.12
CA SER A 151 9.97 -6.60 -39.15
C SER A 151 8.75 -5.72 -38.83
N VAL A 152 8.62 -4.60 -39.50
CA VAL A 152 7.48 -3.65 -39.36
C VAL A 152 6.15 -4.35 -39.59
N ARG A 153 6.09 -5.33 -40.49
CA ARG A 153 4.89 -6.11 -40.79
C ARG A 153 4.42 -6.99 -39.63
N ARG A 154 5.36 -7.55 -38.85
CA ARG A 154 5.06 -8.47 -37.73
C ARG A 154 4.96 -7.76 -36.38
N ARG A 155 5.70 -6.68 -36.19
CA ARG A 155 5.78 -5.95 -34.91
C ARG A 155 5.90 -4.44 -35.12
N PRO A 156 4.87 -3.77 -35.68
CA PRO A 156 4.94 -2.35 -36.02
C PRO A 156 5.13 -1.46 -34.77
N SER A 157 4.54 -1.83 -33.64
CA SER A 157 4.69 -1.09 -32.38
C SER A 157 6.12 -1.12 -31.86
N LEU A 158 6.84 -2.23 -32.01
CA LEU A 158 8.20 -2.37 -31.54
C LEU A 158 9.18 -1.54 -32.40
N ALA A 159 8.97 -1.50 -33.73
CA ALA A 159 9.73 -0.66 -34.65
C ALA A 159 9.56 0.83 -34.29
N LEU A 160 8.30 1.27 -34.09
CA LEU A 160 7.99 2.62 -33.68
C LEU A 160 8.62 2.96 -32.32
N THR A 161 8.58 2.04 -31.35
CA THR A 161 9.20 2.25 -30.04
C THR A 161 10.71 2.42 -30.15
N ARG A 162 11.39 1.61 -30.97
CA ARG A 162 12.81 1.76 -31.24
C ARG A 162 13.10 3.14 -31.84
N ASP A 163 12.36 3.53 -32.86
CA ASP A 163 12.59 4.77 -33.57
C ASP A 163 12.36 6.01 -32.68
N LEU A 164 11.35 5.98 -31.83
CA LEU A 164 11.12 7.00 -30.80
C LEU A 164 12.20 7.02 -29.70
N PHE A 165 12.80 5.89 -29.39
CA PHE A 165 13.87 5.80 -28.41
C PHE A 165 15.21 6.37 -28.95
N LEU A 166 15.44 6.29 -30.26
CA LEU A 166 16.63 6.77 -30.93
C LEU A 166 16.60 8.28 -31.22
N PHE A 167 15.42 8.92 -31.12
CA PHE A 167 15.23 10.35 -31.29
C PHE A 167 15.58 11.10 -30.00
#